data_184345dbbfca61f7a43402ebf099d0ee
#
_entry.id   184345dbbfca61f7a43402ebf099d0ee
#
_cell.length_a   1.000
_cell.length_b   1.000
_cell.length_c   1.000
_cell.angle_alpha   90.00
_cell.angle_beta   90.00
_cell.angle_gamma   90.00
#
_symmetry.space_group_name_H-M   'P 1'
#
loop_
_entity.id
_entity.type
_entity.pdbx_description
1 polymer ?
#
loop_
_entity_poly.entity_id
_entity_poly.type
_entity_poly.pdbx_seq_one_letter_code
_entity_poly.pdbx_strand_id
1 'polypeptide(L)'
;MRASRSTNAVLAVALIAGLFSGSGFAQDPTDEAAAKIDEKFGGNIKKLFATRCSWCHQGYGMKQADGPKLAGTSKSLAAVMAQIMNGKTPMPGFKNQLKFEEVQQLAEYIKALPAD
;
A
#
# COMPACT_ATOMS: atom_id res chain seq x y z
N MET A 1 64.07 32.55 32.21
CA MET A 1 63.43 33.78 31.75
C MET A 1 63.37 33.76 30.22
N ARG A 2 62.34 33.31 29.64
CA ARG A 2 61.92 33.61 28.24
C ARG A 2 60.53 33.04 28.04
N ALA A 3 59.58 33.93 27.86
CA ALA A 3 58.23 33.58 27.53
C ALA A 3 58.13 33.01 26.13
N SER A 4 57.67 31.78 26.01
CA SER A 4 57.35 31.18 24.74
C SER A 4 55.91 31.53 24.44
N ARG A 5 55.71 32.31 23.41
CA ARG A 5 54.37 32.60 22.86
C ARG A 5 53.92 31.42 22.02
N SER A 6 52.95 30.70 22.53
CA SER A 6 52.25 29.67 21.76
C SER A 6 51.22 30.35 20.89
N THR A 7 51.43 30.36 19.60
CA THR A 7 50.48 30.80 18.60
C THR A 7 49.46 29.70 18.38
N ASN A 8 48.26 29.87 18.93
CA ASN A 8 47.12 29.03 18.62
C ASN A 8 46.67 29.33 17.20
N ALA A 9 47.00 28.47 16.30
CA ALA A 9 46.38 28.41 14.98
C ALA A 9 44.96 27.90 15.14
N VAL A 10 44.02 28.81 15.01
CA VAL A 10 42.59 28.43 14.93
C VAL A 10 42.34 27.88 13.53
N LEU A 11 42.26 26.59 13.45
CA LEU A 11 41.76 25.93 12.27
C LEU A 11 40.25 26.17 12.20
N ALA A 12 39.82 27.06 11.33
CA ALA A 12 38.44 27.20 10.95
C ALA A 12 38.00 25.97 10.15
N VAL A 13 37.34 25.05 10.81
CA VAL A 13 36.62 23.99 10.14
C VAL A 13 35.39 24.60 9.48
N ALA A 14 35.45 24.77 8.18
CA ALA A 14 34.28 25.13 7.39
C ALA A 14 33.33 23.95 7.41
N LEU A 15 32.27 24.03 8.20
CA LEU A 15 31.13 23.16 8.12
C LEU A 15 30.44 23.40 6.78
N ILE A 16 30.74 22.57 5.81
CA ILE A 16 29.91 22.46 4.61
C ILE A 16 28.61 21.84 5.06
N ALA A 17 27.61 22.70 5.35
CA ALA A 17 26.25 22.26 5.47
C ALA A 17 25.82 21.75 4.10
N GLY A 18 25.95 20.44 3.87
CA GLY A 18 25.38 19.77 2.74
C GLY A 18 23.85 19.95 2.83
N LEU A 19 23.34 20.80 1.97
CA LEU A 19 21.92 20.82 1.68
C LEU A 19 21.57 19.49 1.04
N PHE A 20 21.24 18.51 1.87
CA PHE A 20 20.45 17.37 1.43
C PHE A 20 19.06 17.94 1.08
N SER A 21 18.91 18.36 -0.16
CA SER A 21 17.59 18.43 -0.77
C SER A 21 17.05 17.02 -0.80
N GLY A 22 16.46 16.60 0.30
CA GLY A 22 15.62 15.42 0.32
C GLY A 22 14.49 15.70 -0.68
N SER A 23 14.60 15.13 -1.87
CA SER A 23 13.45 14.98 -2.74
C SER A 23 12.49 14.12 -1.95
N GLY A 24 11.62 14.75 -1.18
CA GLY A 24 10.48 14.09 -0.59
C GLY A 24 9.64 13.59 -1.76
N PHE A 25 9.75 12.30 -2.06
CA PHE A 25 8.74 11.66 -2.86
C PHE A 25 7.44 11.89 -2.11
N ALA A 26 6.56 12.70 -2.69
CA ALA A 26 5.20 12.84 -2.19
C ALA A 26 4.60 11.44 -2.24
N GLN A 27 4.44 10.81 -1.08
CA GLN A 27 3.77 9.52 -0.99
C GLN A 27 2.34 9.76 -1.44
N ASP A 28 1.93 9.01 -2.47
CA ASP A 28 0.56 9.04 -2.93
C ASP A 28 -0.34 8.65 -1.74
N PRO A 29 -1.42 9.40 -1.44
CA PRO A 29 -2.38 9.03 -0.40
C PRO A 29 -2.87 7.57 -0.49
N THR A 30 -2.83 7.01 -1.69
CA THR A 30 -3.14 5.60 -1.93
C THR A 30 -2.11 4.65 -1.32
N ASP A 31 -0.84 5.04 -1.25
CA ASP A 31 0.22 4.22 -0.66
C ASP A 31 0.08 4.12 0.86
N GLU A 32 -0.29 5.21 1.53
CA GLU A 32 -0.52 5.21 2.98
C GLU A 32 -1.75 4.38 3.35
N ALA A 33 -2.85 4.51 2.60
CA ALA A 33 -4.04 3.71 2.79
C ALA A 33 -3.75 2.22 2.55
N ALA A 34 -3.00 1.89 1.51
CA ALA A 34 -2.57 0.54 1.20
C ALA A 34 -1.67 -0.04 2.31
N ALA A 35 -0.76 0.75 2.88
CA ALA A 35 0.10 0.33 3.98
C ALA A 35 -0.70 0.01 5.25
N LYS A 36 -1.69 0.82 5.61
CA LYS A 36 -2.58 0.57 6.75
C LYS A 36 -3.42 -0.70 6.57
N ILE A 37 -3.87 -0.96 5.35
CA ILE A 37 -4.60 -2.18 5.03
C ILE A 37 -3.66 -3.39 5.14
N ASP A 38 -2.44 -3.26 4.62
CA ASP A 38 -1.44 -4.32 4.67
C ASP A 38 -1.06 -4.68 6.11
N GLU A 39 -0.87 -3.68 6.98
CA GLU A 39 -0.64 -3.88 8.41
C GLU A 39 -1.81 -4.63 9.06
N LYS A 40 -3.05 -4.22 8.78
CA LYS A 40 -4.26 -4.86 9.34
C LYS A 40 -4.38 -6.32 8.95
N PHE A 41 -4.00 -6.69 7.72
CA PHE A 41 -4.16 -8.04 7.18
C PHE A 41 -2.86 -8.85 7.11
N GLY A 42 -1.77 -8.33 7.67
CA GLY A 42 -0.48 -9.04 7.77
C GLY A 42 0.22 -9.28 6.42
N GLY A 43 -0.02 -8.45 5.44
CA GLY A 43 0.66 -8.49 4.14
C GLY A 43 0.24 -9.59 3.17
N ASN A 44 -0.38 -10.65 3.67
CA ASN A 44 -0.74 -11.80 2.85
C ASN A 44 -1.95 -11.54 1.94
N ILE A 45 -2.90 -10.73 2.38
CA ILE A 45 -4.12 -10.45 1.62
C ILE A 45 -3.84 -9.53 0.44
N LYS A 46 -3.00 -8.54 0.60
CA LYS A 46 -2.56 -7.69 -0.52
C LYS A 46 -1.83 -8.52 -1.58
N LYS A 47 -0.96 -9.43 -1.17
CA LYS A 47 -0.28 -10.36 -2.07
C LYS A 47 -1.26 -11.31 -2.75
N LEU A 48 -2.22 -11.85 -2.02
CA LEU A 48 -3.27 -12.72 -2.58
C LEU A 48 -4.10 -11.95 -3.61
N PHE A 49 -4.51 -10.72 -3.30
CA PHE A 49 -5.21 -9.84 -4.24
C PHE A 49 -4.37 -9.58 -5.50
N ALA A 50 -3.08 -9.25 -5.33
CA ALA A 50 -2.18 -8.98 -6.44
C ALA A 50 -2.05 -10.16 -7.40
N THR A 51 -2.02 -11.40 -6.88
CA THR A 51 -1.83 -12.61 -7.68
C THR A 51 -3.10 -13.16 -8.30
N ARG A 52 -4.27 -12.89 -7.73
CA ARG A 52 -5.54 -13.50 -8.14
C ARG A 52 -6.56 -12.52 -8.72
N CYS A 53 -6.50 -11.26 -8.32
CA CYS A 53 -7.55 -10.28 -8.61
C CYS A 53 -7.06 -9.12 -9.50
N SER A 54 -5.79 -8.74 -9.39
CA SER A 54 -5.23 -7.56 -10.07
C SER A 54 -5.18 -7.66 -11.59
N TRP A 55 -5.32 -8.83 -12.17
CA TRP A 55 -5.43 -9.00 -13.61
C TRP A 55 -6.62 -8.22 -14.19
N CYS A 56 -7.75 -8.26 -13.50
CA CYS A 56 -8.98 -7.58 -13.91
C CYS A 56 -9.29 -6.34 -13.07
N HIS A 57 -8.86 -6.32 -11.80
CA HIS A 57 -9.08 -5.22 -10.86
C HIS A 57 -7.76 -4.50 -10.56
N GLN A 58 -7.31 -3.69 -11.51
CA GLN A 58 -6.00 -3.05 -11.47
C GLN A 58 -5.83 -2.07 -10.32
N GLY A 59 -4.57 -1.73 -10.03
CA GLY A 59 -4.24 -0.81 -8.95
C GLY A 59 -4.71 -1.31 -7.60
N TYR A 60 -4.62 -2.61 -7.36
CA TYR A 60 -5.10 -3.23 -6.11
C TYR A 60 -6.59 -2.97 -5.83
N GLY A 61 -7.41 -2.89 -6.86
CA GLY A 61 -8.84 -2.62 -6.77
C GLY A 61 -9.21 -1.13 -6.86
N MET A 62 -8.22 -0.25 -6.97
CA MET A 62 -8.43 1.20 -7.07
C MET A 62 -8.79 1.68 -8.47
N LYS A 63 -8.51 0.87 -9.49
CA LYS A 63 -8.71 1.26 -10.88
C LYS A 63 -9.63 0.30 -11.60
N GLN A 64 -10.40 0.84 -12.52
CA GLN A 64 -11.16 0.04 -13.49
C GLN A 64 -10.22 -0.48 -14.57
N ALA A 65 -10.42 -1.75 -14.97
CA ALA A 65 -9.78 -2.38 -16.11
C ALA A 65 -10.79 -3.33 -16.77
N ASP A 66 -10.44 -4.61 -16.94
CA ASP A 66 -11.41 -5.62 -17.43
C ASP A 66 -12.54 -5.86 -16.41
N GLY A 67 -12.23 -5.68 -15.11
CA GLY A 67 -13.20 -5.64 -14.03
C GLY A 67 -13.43 -4.21 -13.52
N PRO A 68 -14.53 -3.99 -12.79
CA PRO A 68 -14.84 -2.69 -12.23
C PRO A 68 -13.85 -2.28 -11.14
N LYS A 69 -13.74 -0.96 -10.92
CA LYS A 69 -13.13 -0.40 -9.71
C LYS A 69 -13.85 -0.97 -8.47
N LEU A 70 -13.10 -1.45 -7.50
CA LEU A 70 -13.64 -2.03 -6.26
C LEU A 70 -13.69 -1.03 -5.11
N ALA A 71 -12.77 -0.06 -5.10
CA ALA A 71 -12.74 1.01 -4.11
C ALA A 71 -14.07 1.77 -4.08
N GLY A 72 -14.58 2.04 -2.90
CA GLY A 72 -15.85 2.72 -2.71
C GLY A 72 -17.09 1.87 -3.03
N THR A 73 -16.95 0.55 -3.16
CA THR A 73 -18.12 -0.32 -3.42
C THR A 73 -19.22 -0.16 -2.37
N SER A 74 -20.46 0.00 -2.84
CA SER A 74 -21.66 0.06 -1.99
C SER A 74 -22.15 -1.32 -1.56
N LYS A 75 -21.61 -2.41 -2.12
CA LYS A 75 -22.01 -3.77 -1.76
C LYS A 75 -21.74 -4.07 -0.29
N SER A 76 -22.62 -4.82 0.35
CA SER A 76 -22.38 -5.35 1.69
C SER A 76 -21.19 -6.31 1.70
N LEU A 77 -20.60 -6.53 2.87
CA LEU A 77 -19.51 -7.52 3.03
C LEU A 77 -19.93 -8.90 2.52
N ALA A 78 -21.14 -9.34 2.91
CA ALA A 78 -21.66 -10.63 2.45
C ALA A 78 -21.83 -10.70 0.93
N ALA A 79 -22.28 -9.60 0.30
CA ALA A 79 -22.42 -9.55 -1.15
C ALA A 79 -21.07 -9.58 -1.87
N VAL A 80 -20.05 -8.94 -1.31
CA VAL A 80 -18.67 -9.01 -1.85
C VAL A 80 -18.12 -10.44 -1.70
N MET A 81 -18.30 -11.08 -0.55
CA MET A 81 -17.91 -12.48 -0.33
C MET A 81 -18.60 -13.42 -1.31
N ALA A 82 -19.90 -13.30 -1.48
CA ALA A 82 -20.67 -14.09 -2.44
C ALA A 82 -20.18 -13.91 -3.88
N GLN A 83 -19.84 -12.68 -4.26
CA GLN A 83 -19.29 -12.36 -5.58
C GLN A 83 -17.91 -13.02 -5.79
N ILE A 84 -17.04 -13.03 -4.78
CA ILE A 84 -15.74 -13.69 -4.84
C ILE A 84 -15.92 -15.20 -4.96
N MET A 85 -16.80 -15.79 -4.15
CA MET A 85 -17.02 -17.24 -4.15
C MET A 85 -17.64 -17.75 -5.44
N ASN A 86 -18.67 -17.09 -5.92
CA ASN A 86 -19.46 -17.58 -7.06
C ASN A 86 -18.99 -17.03 -8.40
N GLY A 87 -18.33 -15.86 -8.41
CA GLY A 87 -17.98 -15.14 -9.62
C GLY A 87 -19.19 -14.55 -10.33
N LYS A 88 -18.91 -13.88 -11.41
CA LYS A 88 -19.88 -13.41 -12.41
C LYS A 88 -19.14 -13.24 -13.71
N THR A 89 -19.51 -14.00 -14.73
CA THR A 89 -18.80 -13.97 -16.03
C THR A 89 -18.51 -12.54 -16.50
N PRO A 90 -17.27 -12.21 -16.88
CA PRO A 90 -16.08 -13.08 -17.03
C PRO A 90 -15.29 -13.36 -15.73
N MET A 91 -15.69 -12.83 -14.59
CA MET A 91 -15.01 -13.06 -13.31
C MET A 91 -15.22 -14.51 -12.85
N PRO A 92 -14.16 -15.30 -12.62
CA PRO A 92 -14.28 -16.67 -12.11
C PRO A 92 -14.73 -16.68 -10.64
N GLY A 93 -15.36 -17.77 -10.23
CA GLY A 93 -15.63 -18.04 -8.82
C GLY A 93 -14.44 -18.71 -8.13
N PHE A 94 -14.18 -18.36 -6.90
CA PHE A 94 -13.01 -18.83 -6.14
C PHE A 94 -13.34 -19.78 -4.97
N LYS A 95 -14.59 -20.18 -4.81
CA LYS A 95 -15.04 -21.03 -3.68
C LYS A 95 -14.25 -22.34 -3.51
N ASN A 96 -13.69 -22.88 -4.59
CA ASN A 96 -12.90 -24.10 -4.57
C ASN A 96 -11.39 -23.84 -4.55
N GLN A 97 -10.95 -22.59 -4.57
CA GLN A 97 -9.56 -22.17 -4.65
C GLN A 97 -9.08 -21.40 -3.42
N LEU A 98 -10.00 -20.78 -2.71
CA LEU A 98 -9.73 -19.98 -1.53
C LEU A 98 -10.47 -20.54 -0.32
N LYS A 99 -9.84 -20.42 0.85
CA LYS A 99 -10.47 -20.72 2.13
C LYS A 99 -11.50 -19.65 2.47
N PHE A 100 -12.48 -19.99 3.27
CA PHE A 100 -13.51 -19.06 3.70
C PHE A 100 -12.92 -17.79 4.36
N GLU A 101 -11.91 -17.99 5.22
CA GLU A 101 -11.21 -16.90 5.91
C GLU A 101 -10.48 -15.97 4.94
N GLU A 102 -9.90 -16.52 3.87
CA GLU A 102 -9.26 -15.73 2.81
C GLU A 102 -10.29 -14.91 2.04
N VAL A 103 -11.43 -15.49 1.73
CA VAL A 103 -12.55 -14.78 1.08
C VAL A 103 -13.05 -13.64 1.97
N GLN A 104 -13.23 -13.91 3.26
CA GLN A 104 -13.64 -12.88 4.21
C GLN A 104 -12.64 -11.74 4.29
N GLN A 105 -11.36 -12.05 4.45
CA GLN A 105 -10.29 -11.05 4.51
C GLN A 105 -10.18 -10.25 3.21
N LEU A 106 -10.32 -10.90 2.05
CA LEU A 106 -10.37 -10.21 0.75
C LEU A 106 -11.56 -9.25 0.67
N ALA A 107 -12.72 -9.67 1.11
CA ALA A 107 -13.91 -8.82 1.12
C ALA A 107 -13.75 -7.63 2.07
N GLU A 108 -13.17 -7.84 3.26
CA GLU A 108 -12.84 -6.77 4.20
C GLU A 108 -11.80 -5.81 3.62
N TYR A 109 -10.77 -6.33 2.94
CA TYR A 109 -9.79 -5.53 2.22
C TYR A 109 -10.47 -4.62 1.18
N ILE A 110 -11.34 -5.18 0.35
CA ILE A 110 -12.08 -4.42 -0.67
C ILE A 110 -12.96 -3.33 -0.03
N LYS A 111 -13.64 -3.65 1.06
CA LYS A 111 -14.48 -2.68 1.78
C LYS A 111 -13.69 -1.58 2.46
N ALA A 112 -12.42 -1.84 2.79
CA ALA A 112 -11.52 -0.88 3.42
C ALA A 112 -10.81 0.02 2.40
N LEU A 113 -10.86 -0.29 1.10
CA LEU A 113 -10.27 0.57 0.06
C LEU A 113 -10.91 1.96 0.10
N PRO A 114 -10.10 3.02 0.06
CA PRO A 114 -10.63 4.38 0.12
C PRO A 114 -11.51 4.66 -1.10
N ALA A 115 -12.68 5.24 -0.84
CA ALA A 115 -13.45 5.90 -1.90
C ALA A 115 -12.74 7.22 -2.23
N ASP A 116 -12.65 7.58 -3.50
CA ASP A 116 -12.07 8.86 -3.91
C ASP A 116 -12.86 10.03 -3.35
#